data_112823c840d2a77360cc87022ba6ddee
#
_entry.id   112823c840d2a77360cc87022ba6ddee
#
_cell.length_a   1.000
_cell.length_b   1.000
_cell.length_c   1.000
_cell.angle_alpha   90.00
_cell.angle_beta   90.00
_cell.angle_gamma   90.00
#
_symmetry.space_group_name_H-M   'P 1'
#
loop_
_entity.id
_entity.type
_entity.pdbx_description
1 polymer ?
#
loop_
_entity_poly.entity_id
_entity_poly.type
_entity_poly.pdbx_seq_one_letter_code
_entity_poly.pdbx_strand_id
1 'polypeptide(L)'
;DFSTDNTISEVESYSSKNSKLVLLKHKNNQGVGGAIATGYLWARDNDIDVAVVMAGDAQMDPFDLPDILDPVVEGQADYSKGNRLFSGEAYKKIPKVRYFGNSILSLLTKIASGYWHIADSQTGYTAINSKALKLVDWDKMYRRYGQPNDLLVMLNVLNMRVKDIQINPVYSVGEKSGIKIHKVIFSISWLLLKRFLWRLKEKYIIRDFHPLVFFYFLGFLFGIATVILFSRVFYYWIVLGSDIPSINALAAMFSFMSSSLFTLFAMWFDMEANKALK
;
A
#
# COMPACT_ATOMS: atom_id res chain seq x y z
N ASP A 1 -5.53 19.32 9.97
CA ASP A 1 -4.87 19.59 8.68
C ASP A 1 -5.56 20.75 7.99
N PHE A 2 -5.34 22.00 8.48
CA PHE A 2 -5.93 23.22 7.94
C PHE A 2 -7.47 23.19 7.94
N SER A 3 -8.08 22.81 9.06
CA SER A 3 -9.55 22.81 9.21
C SER A 3 -10.10 24.22 9.21
N THR A 4 -11.18 24.44 8.46
CA THR A 4 -11.87 25.75 8.31
C THR A 4 -13.18 25.82 9.07
N ASP A 5 -13.57 24.76 9.75
CA ASP A 5 -14.73 24.62 10.62
C ASP A 5 -14.35 24.75 12.11
N ASN A 6 -15.26 24.41 13.01
CA ASN A 6 -15.05 24.51 14.44
C ASN A 6 -14.11 23.44 15.05
N THR A 7 -13.47 22.58 14.23
CA THR A 7 -12.61 21.48 14.72
C THR A 7 -11.51 21.98 15.67
N ILE A 8 -10.87 23.12 15.33
CA ILE A 8 -9.77 23.66 16.15
C ILE A 8 -10.29 24.10 17.53
N SER A 9 -11.37 24.87 17.58
CA SER A 9 -11.95 25.36 18.84
C SER A 9 -12.46 24.25 19.72
N GLU A 10 -13.07 23.21 19.14
CA GLU A 10 -13.50 22.02 19.86
C GLU A 10 -12.30 21.31 20.50
N VAL A 11 -11.26 21.02 19.72
CA VAL A 11 -10.06 20.35 20.27
C VAL A 11 -9.37 21.20 21.31
N GLU A 12 -9.27 22.52 21.15
CA GLU A 12 -8.70 23.42 22.15
C GLU A 12 -9.48 23.41 23.47
N SER A 13 -10.81 23.31 23.41
CA SER A 13 -11.65 23.23 24.59
C SER A 13 -11.40 21.95 25.43
N TYR A 14 -11.08 20.84 24.75
CA TYR A 14 -10.70 19.59 25.42
C TYR A 14 -9.23 19.63 25.89
N SER A 15 -8.31 20.20 25.11
CA SER A 15 -6.89 20.32 25.44
C SER A 15 -6.68 21.13 26.73
N SER A 16 -7.46 22.18 26.94
CA SER A 16 -7.41 22.99 28.18
C SER A 16 -7.72 22.19 29.45
N LYS A 17 -8.46 21.09 29.32
CA LYS A 17 -8.88 20.22 30.43
C LYS A 17 -8.06 18.93 30.53
N ASN A 18 -7.25 18.60 29.52
CA ASN A 18 -6.50 17.36 29.45
C ASN A 18 -5.08 17.61 28.95
N SER A 19 -4.13 17.61 29.85
CA SER A 19 -2.70 17.85 29.54
C SER A 19 -2.06 16.79 28.63
N LYS A 20 -2.72 15.63 28.45
CA LYS A 20 -2.25 14.57 27.54
C LYS A 20 -2.65 14.82 26.07
N LEU A 21 -3.50 15.82 25.83
CA LEU A 21 -3.94 16.16 24.48
C LEU A 21 -3.05 17.27 23.89
N VAL A 22 -2.38 16.96 22.79
CA VAL A 22 -1.53 17.89 22.04
C VAL A 22 -2.16 18.18 20.70
N LEU A 23 -2.42 19.45 20.40
CA LEU A 23 -2.97 19.91 19.13
C LEU A 23 -1.85 20.36 18.19
N LEU A 24 -1.67 19.64 17.07
CA LEU A 24 -0.75 20.01 15.99
C LEU A 24 -1.54 20.66 14.85
N LYS A 25 -1.23 21.91 14.53
CA LYS A 25 -1.94 22.71 13.50
C LYS A 25 -1.08 22.88 12.25
N HIS A 26 -1.62 22.57 11.08
CA HIS A 26 -0.97 22.90 9.80
C HIS A 26 -1.38 24.27 9.30
N LYS A 27 -0.41 25.01 8.74
CA LYS A 27 -0.66 26.32 8.10
C LYS A 27 -1.34 26.17 6.73
N ASN A 28 -1.18 25.03 6.07
CA ASN A 28 -1.75 24.68 4.78
C ASN A 28 -2.20 23.24 4.79
N ASN A 29 -3.21 22.87 3.98
CA ASN A 29 -3.66 21.49 3.83
C ASN A 29 -2.57 20.62 3.19
N GLN A 30 -2.04 19.69 3.94
CA GLN A 30 -1.02 18.73 3.51
C GLN A 30 -1.62 17.37 3.06
N GLY A 31 -2.90 17.16 3.30
CA GLY A 31 -3.61 15.91 3.07
C GLY A 31 -3.42 14.89 4.19
N VAL A 32 -4.22 13.83 4.12
CA VAL A 32 -4.26 12.79 5.17
C VAL A 32 -2.88 12.20 5.48
N GLY A 33 -2.08 11.90 4.45
CA GLY A 33 -0.73 11.40 4.64
C GLY A 33 0.21 12.43 5.28
N GLY A 34 0.02 13.72 4.97
CA GLY A 34 0.76 14.80 5.62
C GLY A 34 0.43 14.92 7.10
N ALA A 35 -0.83 14.83 7.47
CA ALA A 35 -1.27 14.86 8.86
C ALA A 35 -0.70 13.67 9.66
N ILE A 36 -0.75 12.46 9.09
CA ILE A 36 -0.17 11.25 9.70
C ILE A 36 1.35 11.40 9.86
N ALA A 37 2.07 11.90 8.82
CA ALA A 37 3.51 12.12 8.91
C ALA A 37 3.88 13.08 10.04
N THR A 38 3.13 14.17 10.19
CA THR A 38 3.34 15.13 11.28
C THR A 38 3.13 14.48 12.66
N GLY A 39 2.09 13.66 12.80
CA GLY A 39 1.86 12.90 14.03
C GLY A 39 3.00 11.92 14.35
N TYR A 40 3.49 11.20 13.34
CA TYR A 40 4.61 10.27 13.51
C TYR A 40 5.94 10.98 13.80
N LEU A 41 6.20 12.13 13.17
CA LEU A 41 7.36 12.97 13.50
C LEU A 41 7.29 13.45 14.93
N TRP A 42 6.13 13.93 15.38
CA TRP A 42 5.93 14.34 16.78
C TRP A 42 6.14 13.16 17.73
N ALA A 43 5.58 11.99 17.42
CA ALA A 43 5.76 10.79 18.25
C ALA A 43 7.23 10.37 18.34
N ARG A 44 7.95 10.38 17.21
CA ARG A 44 9.39 10.12 17.16
C ARG A 44 10.20 11.09 18.05
N ASP A 45 9.90 12.38 17.92
CA ASP A 45 10.67 13.46 18.57
C ASP A 45 10.35 13.56 20.07
N ASN A 46 9.26 12.92 20.53
CA ASN A 46 8.88 12.79 21.92
C ASN A 46 9.09 11.37 22.49
N ASP A 47 9.91 10.54 21.82
CA ASP A 47 10.29 9.19 22.25
C ASP A 47 9.08 8.28 22.60
N ILE A 48 8.00 8.39 21.83
CA ILE A 48 6.82 7.53 21.99
C ILE A 48 7.17 6.10 21.55
N ASP A 49 6.87 5.11 22.38
CA ASP A 49 7.17 3.70 22.13
C ASP A 49 6.33 3.13 21.00
N VAL A 50 5.03 3.41 21.01
CA VAL A 50 4.07 2.96 19.97
C VAL A 50 3.08 4.08 19.66
N ALA A 51 2.93 4.40 18.38
CA ALA A 51 1.94 5.36 17.88
C ALA A 51 0.82 4.65 17.13
N VAL A 52 -0.43 5.04 17.39
CA VAL A 52 -1.62 4.52 16.71
C VAL A 52 -2.28 5.62 15.90
N VAL A 53 -2.74 5.30 14.70
CA VAL A 53 -3.55 6.19 13.87
C VAL A 53 -5.01 5.79 13.99
N MET A 54 -5.84 6.74 14.43
CA MET A 54 -7.31 6.67 14.41
C MET A 54 -7.85 7.91 13.69
N ALA A 55 -8.74 7.70 12.72
CA ALA A 55 -9.42 8.81 12.05
C ALA A 55 -10.58 9.34 12.91
N GLY A 56 -10.83 10.64 12.86
CA GLY A 56 -11.92 11.30 13.59
C GLY A 56 -13.29 11.19 12.91
N ASP A 57 -13.48 10.23 11.98
CA ASP A 57 -14.70 10.02 11.21
C ASP A 57 -15.59 8.90 11.77
N ALA A 58 -15.28 8.41 12.97
CA ALA A 58 -15.97 7.32 13.68
C ALA A 58 -16.03 5.97 12.91
N GLN A 59 -15.20 5.78 11.87
CA GLN A 59 -15.12 4.52 11.14
C GLN A 59 -14.14 3.50 11.77
N MET A 60 -13.41 3.91 12.80
CA MET A 60 -12.46 3.07 13.54
C MET A 60 -13.01 2.81 14.93
N ASP A 61 -13.39 1.54 15.20
CA ASP A 61 -13.96 1.15 16.48
C ASP A 61 -12.87 1.17 17.56
N PRO A 62 -13.05 1.93 18.67
CA PRO A 62 -12.10 1.90 19.77
C PRO A 62 -11.95 0.51 20.44
N PHE A 63 -12.95 -0.36 20.32
CA PHE A 63 -12.87 -1.72 20.84
C PHE A 63 -11.90 -2.62 20.07
N ASP A 64 -11.59 -2.29 18.81
CA ASP A 64 -10.55 -2.98 18.02
C ASP A 64 -9.13 -2.48 18.37
N LEU A 65 -8.98 -1.42 19.19
CA LEU A 65 -7.69 -0.82 19.52
C LEU A 65 -6.69 -1.79 20.17
N PRO A 66 -7.07 -2.61 21.17
CA PRO A 66 -6.15 -3.59 21.76
C PRO A 66 -5.60 -4.55 20.72
N ASP A 67 -6.45 -5.10 19.84
CA ASP A 67 -6.03 -6.06 18.81
C ASP A 67 -5.02 -5.45 17.82
N ILE A 68 -5.17 -4.15 17.49
CA ILE A 68 -4.24 -3.41 16.65
C ILE A 68 -2.93 -3.12 17.38
N LEU A 69 -2.99 -2.80 18.68
CA LEU A 69 -1.87 -2.33 19.47
C LEU A 69 -0.97 -3.48 19.98
N ASP A 70 -1.57 -4.54 20.52
CA ASP A 70 -0.88 -5.61 21.23
C ASP A 70 0.26 -6.26 20.44
N PRO A 71 0.10 -6.61 19.15
CA PRO A 71 1.20 -7.21 18.38
C PRO A 71 2.44 -6.33 18.28
N VAL A 72 2.28 -5.01 18.36
CA VAL A 72 3.39 -4.06 18.30
C VAL A 72 4.01 -3.87 19.68
N VAL A 73 3.20 -3.78 20.72
CA VAL A 73 3.66 -3.66 22.12
C VAL A 73 4.40 -4.92 22.57
N GLU A 74 3.89 -6.11 22.19
CA GLU A 74 4.52 -7.40 22.51
C GLU A 74 5.74 -7.71 21.64
N GLY A 75 6.10 -6.83 20.70
CA GLY A 75 7.25 -7.00 19.83
C GLY A 75 7.09 -8.10 18.77
N GLN A 76 5.86 -8.56 18.50
CA GLN A 76 5.57 -9.52 17.44
C GLN A 76 5.68 -8.88 16.06
N ALA A 77 5.34 -7.59 15.93
CA ALA A 77 5.42 -6.81 14.71
C ALA A 77 6.02 -5.42 14.95
N ASP A 78 6.59 -4.82 13.91
CA ASP A 78 7.04 -3.42 13.93
C ASP A 78 5.91 -2.46 13.52
N TYR A 79 4.91 -3.00 12.78
CA TYR A 79 3.72 -2.30 12.34
C TYR A 79 2.54 -3.26 12.27
N SER A 80 1.40 -2.88 12.80
CA SER A 80 0.15 -3.60 12.68
C SER A 80 -0.88 -2.78 11.91
N LYS A 81 -1.80 -3.47 11.25
CA LYS A 81 -2.74 -2.82 10.34
C LYS A 81 -4.08 -3.56 10.34
N GLY A 82 -5.16 -2.80 10.47
CA GLY A 82 -6.52 -3.35 10.41
C GLY A 82 -6.86 -3.90 9.03
N ASN A 83 -7.60 -5.01 9.00
CA ASN A 83 -8.09 -5.67 7.81
C ASN A 83 -9.61 -5.82 7.87
N ARG A 84 -10.31 -5.05 7.03
CA ARG A 84 -11.78 -5.06 6.92
C ARG A 84 -12.30 -6.10 5.94
N LEU A 85 -11.42 -6.67 5.11
CA LEU A 85 -11.80 -7.57 4.01
C LEU A 85 -11.85 -9.04 4.42
N PHE A 86 -11.38 -9.38 5.63
CA PHE A 86 -11.24 -10.76 6.08
C PHE A 86 -12.59 -11.46 6.28
N SER A 87 -13.60 -10.76 6.78
CA SER A 87 -14.91 -11.34 6.99
C SER A 87 -15.74 -11.35 5.70
N GLY A 88 -16.43 -12.47 5.39
CA GLY A 88 -17.37 -12.56 4.27
C GLY A 88 -18.49 -11.49 4.31
N GLU A 89 -18.72 -10.87 5.46
CA GLU A 89 -19.61 -9.73 5.63
C GLU A 89 -19.11 -8.45 4.94
N ALA A 90 -17.80 -8.29 4.79
CA ALA A 90 -17.22 -7.16 4.05
C ALA A 90 -17.79 -7.04 2.65
N TYR A 91 -17.96 -8.16 1.93
CA TYR A 91 -18.55 -8.18 0.60
C TYR A 91 -20.02 -7.72 0.59
N LYS A 92 -20.77 -7.95 1.68
CA LYS A 92 -22.17 -7.54 1.83
C LYS A 92 -22.29 -6.07 2.26
N LYS A 93 -21.40 -5.59 3.13
CA LYS A 93 -21.45 -4.25 3.73
C LYS A 93 -20.79 -3.18 2.85
N ILE A 94 -19.74 -3.53 2.09
CA ILE A 94 -19.00 -2.57 1.24
C ILE A 94 -19.67 -2.47 -0.14
N PRO A 95 -19.90 -1.26 -0.70
CA PRO A 95 -20.37 -1.11 -2.07
C PRO A 95 -19.47 -1.86 -3.05
N LYS A 96 -20.06 -2.66 -3.96
CA LYS A 96 -19.34 -3.59 -4.87
C LYS A 96 -18.20 -2.94 -5.65
N VAL A 97 -18.44 -1.75 -6.22
CA VAL A 97 -17.41 -0.99 -6.97
C VAL A 97 -16.22 -0.63 -6.06
N ARG A 98 -16.49 -0.25 -4.81
CA ARG A 98 -15.46 0.07 -3.82
C ARG A 98 -14.69 -1.18 -3.36
N TYR A 99 -15.41 -2.30 -3.19
CA TYR A 99 -14.80 -3.59 -2.85
C TYR A 99 -13.83 -4.06 -3.93
N PHE A 100 -14.25 -4.08 -5.20
CA PHE A 100 -13.38 -4.46 -6.31
C PHE A 100 -12.19 -3.50 -6.48
N GLY A 101 -12.43 -2.19 -6.40
CA GLY A 101 -11.35 -1.20 -6.47
C GLY A 101 -10.31 -1.39 -5.37
N ASN A 102 -10.74 -1.62 -4.13
CA ASN A 102 -9.85 -1.90 -3.00
C ASN A 102 -9.09 -3.23 -3.20
N SER A 103 -9.75 -4.27 -3.73
CA SER A 103 -9.10 -5.57 -3.99
C SER A 103 -8.00 -5.45 -5.04
N ILE A 104 -8.24 -4.71 -6.13
CA ILE A 104 -7.23 -4.45 -7.16
C ILE A 104 -6.06 -3.65 -6.57
N LEU A 105 -6.33 -2.57 -5.83
CA LEU A 105 -5.29 -1.77 -5.19
C LEU A 105 -4.51 -2.59 -4.15
N SER A 106 -5.18 -3.47 -3.41
CA SER A 106 -4.51 -4.38 -2.47
C SER A 106 -3.59 -5.36 -3.19
N LEU A 107 -4.01 -5.94 -4.34
CA LEU A 107 -3.14 -6.79 -5.15
C LEU A 107 -1.92 -6.04 -5.67
N LEU A 108 -2.12 -4.85 -6.23
CA LEU A 108 -1.01 -4.00 -6.69
C LEU A 108 -0.07 -3.62 -5.54
N THR A 109 -0.62 -3.40 -4.35
CA THR A 109 0.19 -3.09 -3.16
C THR A 109 0.98 -4.31 -2.68
N LYS A 110 0.41 -5.52 -2.72
CA LYS A 110 1.16 -6.76 -2.44
C LYS A 110 2.38 -6.89 -3.34
N ILE A 111 2.20 -6.69 -4.64
CA ILE A 111 3.28 -6.73 -5.63
C ILE A 111 4.30 -5.62 -5.36
N ALA A 112 3.85 -4.39 -5.13
CA ALA A 112 4.74 -3.25 -4.94
C ALA A 112 5.49 -3.30 -3.61
N SER A 113 4.84 -3.73 -2.53
CA SER A 113 5.42 -3.75 -1.19
C SER A 113 6.15 -5.03 -0.84
N GLY A 114 5.80 -6.17 -1.46
CA GLY A 114 6.31 -7.49 -1.08
C GLY A 114 5.65 -8.09 0.17
N TYR A 115 4.67 -7.43 0.77
CA TYR A 115 3.86 -7.98 1.88
C TYR A 115 2.66 -8.74 1.33
N TRP A 116 2.88 -9.94 0.86
CA TRP A 116 1.85 -10.77 0.21
C TRP A 116 0.72 -11.21 1.12
N HIS A 117 0.94 -11.22 2.43
CA HIS A 117 -0.06 -11.57 3.43
C HIS A 117 -1.04 -10.44 3.76
N ILE A 118 -0.72 -9.16 3.46
CA ILE A 118 -1.60 -8.02 3.73
C ILE A 118 -2.80 -8.03 2.79
N ALA A 119 -4.02 -8.18 3.32
CA ALA A 119 -5.23 -8.23 2.51
C ALA A 119 -5.86 -6.86 2.25
N ASP A 120 -6.00 -6.02 3.28
CA ASP A 120 -6.56 -4.66 3.16
C ASP A 120 -5.46 -3.59 3.22
N SER A 121 -4.94 -3.18 2.07
CA SER A 121 -3.92 -2.12 2.01
C SER A 121 -4.47 -0.71 2.24
N GLN A 122 -5.80 -0.54 2.26
CA GLN A 122 -6.43 0.79 2.25
C GLN A 122 -6.87 1.30 3.63
N THR A 123 -6.88 0.46 4.66
CA THR A 123 -7.23 0.92 6.01
C THR A 123 -6.15 1.83 6.60
N GLY A 124 -6.58 2.85 7.32
CA GLY A 124 -5.71 3.75 8.08
C GLY A 124 -5.61 3.42 9.58
N TYR A 125 -6.34 2.42 10.08
CA TYR A 125 -6.26 1.98 11.47
C TYR A 125 -5.02 1.13 11.66
N THR A 126 -3.99 1.68 12.28
CA THR A 126 -2.64 1.09 12.30
C THR A 126 -1.89 1.46 13.57
N ALA A 127 -0.97 0.60 14.01
CA ALA A 127 0.00 0.92 15.06
C ALA A 127 1.43 0.70 14.55
N ILE A 128 2.37 1.49 15.06
CA ILE A 128 3.77 1.51 14.65
C ILE A 128 4.69 1.67 15.87
N ASN A 129 5.80 0.92 15.93
CA ASN A 129 6.74 1.02 17.04
C ASN A 129 7.80 2.13 16.84
N SER A 130 8.50 2.47 17.91
CA SER A 130 9.55 3.49 17.93
C SER A 130 10.69 3.19 16.96
N LYS A 131 11.02 1.91 16.72
CA LYS A 131 12.04 1.51 15.74
C LYS A 131 11.67 1.96 14.33
N ALA A 132 10.44 1.67 13.90
CA ALA A 132 9.95 2.10 12.59
C ALA A 132 9.76 3.62 12.53
N LEU A 133 9.29 4.27 13.60
CA LEU A 133 9.20 5.73 13.71
C LEU A 133 10.55 6.41 13.46
N LYS A 134 11.67 5.86 13.98
CA LYS A 134 13.02 6.42 13.85
C LYS A 134 13.66 6.14 12.48
N LEU A 135 13.33 5.04 11.82
CA LEU A 135 14.00 4.61 10.59
C LEU A 135 13.29 5.04 9.28
N VAL A 136 11.99 5.31 9.34
CA VAL A 136 11.22 5.75 8.17
C VAL A 136 11.51 7.23 7.89
N ASP A 137 11.78 7.55 6.62
CA ASP A 137 11.94 8.92 6.13
C ASP A 137 10.55 9.54 5.86
N TRP A 138 9.98 10.17 6.88
CA TRP A 138 8.64 10.74 6.85
C TRP A 138 8.50 11.91 5.86
N ASP A 139 9.60 12.58 5.50
CA ASP A 139 9.57 13.68 4.53
C ASP A 139 9.31 13.18 3.11
N LYS A 140 9.72 11.95 2.81
CA LYS A 140 9.50 11.30 1.51
C LYS A 140 8.18 10.54 1.41
N MET A 141 7.40 10.50 2.50
CA MET A 141 6.10 9.80 2.50
C MET A 141 5.07 10.50 1.64
N TYR A 142 4.26 9.73 0.93
CA TYR A 142 3.18 10.26 0.10
C TYR A 142 2.11 10.97 0.95
N ARG A 143 1.78 12.21 0.60
CA ARG A 143 0.95 13.12 1.43
C ARG A 143 -0.56 12.93 1.29
N ARG A 144 -1.06 12.17 0.30
CA ARG A 144 -2.48 12.00 0.00
C ARG A 144 -2.95 10.57 0.31
N TYR A 145 -4.11 10.15 -0.24
CA TYR A 145 -4.77 8.85 0.03
C TYR A 145 -3.93 7.59 -0.25
N GLY A 146 -2.86 7.67 -1.02
CA GLY A 146 -1.92 6.57 -1.24
C GLY A 146 -0.93 6.32 -0.10
N GLN A 147 -0.99 7.10 0.98
CA GLN A 147 -0.05 7.00 2.11
C GLN A 147 0.05 5.59 2.73
N PRO A 148 -1.04 4.84 3.01
CA PRO A 148 -0.90 3.51 3.59
C PRO A 148 -0.15 2.53 2.67
N ASN A 149 -0.37 2.65 1.36
CA ASN A 149 0.32 1.83 0.36
C ASN A 149 1.81 2.18 0.27
N ASP A 150 2.12 3.48 0.29
CA ASP A 150 3.47 4.00 0.26
C ASP A 150 4.28 3.57 1.48
N LEU A 151 3.69 3.71 2.67
CA LEU A 151 4.32 3.31 3.92
C LEU A 151 4.67 1.81 3.94
N LEU A 152 3.79 0.93 3.44
CA LEU A 152 4.09 -0.50 3.35
C LEU A 152 5.34 -0.77 2.50
N VAL A 153 5.53 -0.06 1.39
CA VAL A 153 6.75 -0.22 0.58
C VAL A 153 7.99 0.25 1.34
N MET A 154 7.90 1.39 2.04
CA MET A 154 9.01 1.92 2.85
C MET A 154 9.39 0.96 3.99
N LEU A 155 8.39 0.41 4.69
CA LEU A 155 8.59 -0.57 5.75
C LEU A 155 9.26 -1.86 5.24
N ASN A 156 8.89 -2.34 4.04
CA ASN A 156 9.49 -3.54 3.46
C ASN A 156 10.98 -3.34 3.11
N VAL A 157 11.36 -2.16 2.58
CA VAL A 157 12.76 -1.82 2.30
C VAL A 157 13.60 -1.82 3.58
N LEU A 158 12.96 -1.49 4.71
CA LEU A 158 13.59 -1.49 6.04
C LEU A 158 13.50 -2.85 6.75
N ASN A 159 12.99 -3.90 6.10
CA ASN A 159 12.78 -5.24 6.66
C ASN A 159 11.95 -5.24 7.96
N MET A 160 10.94 -4.38 8.04
CA MET A 160 10.02 -4.34 9.17
C MET A 160 8.98 -5.45 9.10
N ARG A 161 8.64 -6.05 10.25
CA ARG A 161 7.56 -7.04 10.35
C ARG A 161 6.21 -6.32 10.38
N VAL A 162 5.28 -6.78 9.52
CA VAL A 162 3.94 -6.18 9.41
C VAL A 162 2.87 -7.23 9.66
N LYS A 163 1.94 -6.96 10.56
CA LYS A 163 0.85 -7.87 10.90
C LYS A 163 -0.50 -7.32 10.44
N ASP A 164 -1.31 -8.19 9.81
CA ASP A 164 -2.67 -7.89 9.34
C ASP A 164 -3.66 -8.35 10.43
N ILE A 165 -4.44 -7.42 10.98
CA ILE A 165 -5.33 -7.65 12.12
C ILE A 165 -6.78 -7.55 11.65
N GLN A 166 -7.57 -8.58 11.89
CA GLN A 166 -8.99 -8.54 11.57
C GLN A 166 -9.70 -7.48 12.41
N ILE A 167 -10.42 -6.57 11.74
CA ILE A 167 -11.28 -5.56 12.36
C ILE A 167 -12.66 -5.57 11.73
N ASN A 168 -13.62 -5.04 12.45
CA ASN A 168 -14.99 -4.90 11.97
C ASN A 168 -15.12 -3.65 11.08
N PRO A 169 -15.67 -3.78 9.85
CA PRO A 169 -15.92 -2.62 9.01
C PRO A 169 -17.10 -1.80 9.55
N VAL A 170 -16.86 -0.53 9.89
CA VAL A 170 -17.90 0.43 10.30
C VAL A 170 -18.22 1.34 9.10
N TYR A 171 -19.49 1.36 8.68
CA TYR A 171 -19.99 2.18 7.59
C TYR A 171 -21.34 2.82 7.97
N SER A 172 -21.75 3.83 7.21
CA SER A 172 -23.04 4.53 7.39
C SER A 172 -23.14 5.33 8.70
N VAL A 173 -22.02 5.86 9.18
CA VAL A 173 -21.95 6.77 10.33
C VAL A 173 -22.05 8.26 9.94
N GLY A 174 -22.52 8.56 8.71
CA GLY A 174 -22.70 9.93 8.20
C GLY A 174 -21.55 10.43 7.32
N GLU A 175 -20.59 9.57 6.98
CA GLU A 175 -19.47 9.92 6.13
C GLU A 175 -19.88 10.30 4.70
N LYS A 176 -19.31 11.39 4.18
CA LYS A 176 -19.42 11.80 2.76
C LYS A 176 -18.09 11.56 2.08
N SER A 177 -18.04 10.56 1.20
CA SER A 177 -16.82 10.29 0.42
C SER A 177 -16.64 11.35 -0.68
N GLY A 178 -15.66 12.24 -0.52
CA GLY A 178 -15.21 13.17 -1.57
C GLY A 178 -14.27 12.54 -2.62
N ILE A 179 -14.07 11.23 -2.58
CA ILE A 179 -13.07 10.52 -3.39
C ILE A 179 -13.60 10.27 -4.80
N LYS A 180 -12.95 10.85 -5.81
CA LYS A 180 -13.16 10.49 -7.22
C LYS A 180 -12.39 9.21 -7.54
N ILE A 181 -13.06 8.04 -7.42
CA ILE A 181 -12.46 6.69 -7.43
C ILE A 181 -11.50 6.49 -8.61
N HIS A 182 -11.88 6.85 -9.86
CA HIS A 182 -11.03 6.66 -11.04
C HIS A 182 -9.72 7.45 -10.98
N LYS A 183 -9.74 8.71 -10.46
CA LYS A 183 -8.52 9.52 -10.30
C LYS A 183 -7.59 8.95 -9.22
N VAL A 184 -8.18 8.44 -8.14
CA VAL A 184 -7.43 7.85 -7.03
C VAL A 184 -6.79 6.54 -7.45
N ILE A 185 -7.51 5.66 -8.15
CA ILE A 185 -6.95 4.39 -8.65
C ILE A 185 -5.75 4.66 -9.56
N PHE A 186 -5.87 5.57 -10.53
CA PHE A 186 -4.75 5.88 -11.43
C PHE A 186 -3.54 6.47 -10.68
N SER A 187 -3.77 7.44 -9.79
CA SER A 187 -2.68 8.09 -9.04
C SER A 187 -1.97 7.12 -8.10
N ILE A 188 -2.72 6.21 -7.43
CA ILE A 188 -2.12 5.20 -6.55
C ILE A 188 -1.40 4.12 -7.37
N SER A 189 -1.96 3.67 -8.49
CA SER A 189 -1.28 2.70 -9.38
C SER A 189 0.07 3.24 -9.89
N TRP A 190 0.11 4.52 -10.28
CA TRP A 190 1.34 5.18 -10.67
C TRP A 190 2.35 5.33 -9.53
N LEU A 191 1.86 5.67 -8.32
CA LEU A 191 2.68 5.68 -7.12
C LEU A 191 3.28 4.31 -6.85
N LEU A 192 2.46 3.26 -6.88
CA LEU A 192 2.87 1.88 -6.63
C LEU A 192 3.91 1.38 -7.65
N LEU A 193 3.76 1.74 -8.93
CA LEU A 193 4.76 1.41 -9.94
C LEU A 193 6.11 2.06 -9.63
N LYS A 194 6.12 3.36 -9.29
CA LYS A 194 7.34 4.06 -8.90
C LYS A 194 7.98 3.45 -7.66
N ARG A 195 7.16 3.10 -6.66
CA ARG A 195 7.62 2.52 -5.39
C ARG A 195 8.10 1.08 -5.57
N PHE A 196 7.47 0.31 -6.44
CA PHE A 196 7.94 -1.02 -6.83
C PHE A 196 9.37 -0.96 -7.41
N LEU A 197 9.59 -0.09 -8.40
CA LEU A 197 10.91 0.08 -9.01
C LEU A 197 11.94 0.60 -8.00
N TRP A 198 11.55 1.53 -7.14
CA TRP A 198 12.40 2.01 -6.06
C TRP A 198 12.76 0.89 -5.08
N ARG A 199 11.78 0.06 -4.66
CA ARG A 199 12.02 -1.08 -3.77
C ARG A 199 12.95 -2.11 -4.41
N LEU A 200 12.75 -2.44 -5.69
CA LEU A 200 13.65 -3.36 -6.40
C LEU A 200 15.09 -2.85 -6.38
N LYS A 201 15.28 -1.56 -6.67
CA LYS A 201 16.61 -0.94 -6.65
C LYS A 201 17.18 -0.89 -5.22
N GLU A 202 16.42 -0.35 -4.27
CA GLU A 202 16.93 -0.08 -2.92
C GLU A 202 17.16 -1.36 -2.12
N LYS A 203 16.19 -2.26 -2.13
CA LYS A 203 16.25 -3.49 -1.33
C LYS A 203 17.11 -4.57 -1.98
N TYR A 204 16.92 -4.82 -3.29
CA TYR A 204 17.45 -6.00 -3.98
C TYR A 204 18.63 -5.72 -4.92
N ILE A 205 19.13 -4.47 -4.99
CA ILE A 205 20.37 -4.14 -5.70
C ILE A 205 21.35 -3.46 -4.74
N ILE A 206 20.89 -2.43 -3.98
CA ILE A 206 21.79 -1.60 -3.17
C ILE A 206 22.08 -2.24 -1.81
N ARG A 207 21.03 -2.70 -1.10
CA ARG A 207 21.18 -3.22 0.28
C ARG A 207 21.61 -4.68 0.31
N ASP A 208 20.98 -5.51 -0.52
CA ASP A 208 21.27 -6.95 -0.60
C ASP A 208 20.98 -7.42 -2.01
N PHE A 209 22.03 -7.81 -2.73
CA PHE A 209 21.88 -8.19 -4.13
C PHE A 209 21.16 -9.54 -4.26
N HIS A 210 19.92 -9.50 -4.74
CA HIS A 210 19.09 -10.68 -4.86
C HIS A 210 18.81 -11.05 -6.34
N PRO A 211 18.94 -12.33 -6.73
CA PRO A 211 18.77 -12.78 -8.13
C PRO A 211 17.37 -12.51 -8.72
N LEU A 212 16.34 -12.28 -7.89
CA LEU A 212 14.99 -12.00 -8.38
C LEU A 212 14.93 -10.81 -9.36
N VAL A 213 15.89 -9.88 -9.27
CA VAL A 213 15.97 -8.71 -10.17
C VAL A 213 16.16 -9.15 -11.62
N PHE A 214 16.96 -10.19 -11.86
CA PHE A 214 17.14 -10.75 -13.20
C PHE A 214 15.87 -11.36 -13.76
N PHE A 215 15.08 -12.03 -12.92
CA PHE A 215 13.81 -12.61 -13.33
C PHE A 215 12.79 -11.53 -13.71
N TYR A 216 12.67 -10.46 -12.92
CA TYR A 216 11.85 -9.31 -13.32
C TYR A 216 12.33 -8.65 -14.60
N PHE A 217 13.64 -8.48 -14.77
CA PHE A 217 14.21 -7.91 -15.98
C PHE A 217 13.93 -8.77 -17.22
N LEU A 218 14.16 -10.08 -17.14
CA LEU A 218 13.85 -11.01 -18.23
C LEU A 218 12.34 -11.08 -18.52
N GLY A 219 11.51 -11.12 -17.48
CA GLY A 219 10.06 -11.07 -17.63
C GLY A 219 9.61 -9.81 -18.38
N PHE A 220 10.17 -8.66 -18.04
CA PHE A 220 9.90 -7.40 -18.74
C PHE A 220 10.40 -7.38 -20.19
N LEU A 221 11.62 -7.87 -20.43
CA LEU A 221 12.22 -7.95 -21.78
C LEU A 221 11.37 -8.83 -22.71
N PHE A 222 11.02 -10.04 -22.25
CA PHE A 222 10.15 -10.94 -23.02
C PHE A 222 8.72 -10.37 -23.13
N GLY A 223 8.24 -9.60 -22.14
CA GLY A 223 6.97 -8.89 -22.19
C GLY A 223 6.92 -7.86 -23.32
N ILE A 224 7.97 -7.07 -23.49
CA ILE A 224 8.10 -6.14 -24.64
C ILE A 224 8.10 -6.92 -25.96
N ALA A 225 8.91 -7.98 -26.05
CA ALA A 225 8.95 -8.82 -27.24
C ALA A 225 7.58 -9.42 -27.57
N THR A 226 6.83 -9.85 -26.54
CA THR A 226 5.46 -10.33 -26.66
C THR A 226 4.55 -9.29 -27.30
N VAL A 227 4.54 -8.06 -26.79
CA VAL A 227 3.70 -6.98 -27.32
C VAL A 227 4.04 -6.69 -28.79
N ILE A 228 5.31 -6.61 -29.14
CA ILE A 228 5.77 -6.36 -30.52
C ILE A 228 5.34 -7.51 -31.46
N LEU A 229 5.57 -8.76 -31.04
CA LEU A 229 5.27 -9.92 -31.88
C LEU A 229 3.77 -10.15 -32.04
N PHE A 230 2.97 -10.00 -30.99
CA PHE A 230 1.50 -10.08 -31.11
C PHE A 230 0.94 -8.94 -31.95
N SER A 231 1.44 -7.71 -31.80
CA SER A 231 1.03 -6.59 -32.67
C SER A 231 1.30 -6.90 -34.13
N ARG A 232 2.43 -7.56 -34.43
CA ARG A 232 2.78 -8.00 -35.79
C ARG A 232 1.84 -9.12 -36.28
N VAL A 233 1.52 -10.12 -35.45
CA VAL A 233 0.54 -11.19 -35.74
C VAL A 233 -0.82 -10.59 -36.06
N PHE A 234 -1.32 -9.66 -35.25
CA PHE A 234 -2.60 -8.97 -35.46
C PHE A 234 -2.60 -8.12 -36.74
N TYR A 235 -1.46 -7.49 -37.07
CA TYR A 235 -1.32 -6.72 -38.29
C TYR A 235 -1.47 -7.61 -39.56
N TYR A 236 -0.78 -8.77 -39.61
CA TYR A 236 -0.96 -9.73 -40.72
C TYR A 236 -2.40 -10.22 -40.81
N TRP A 237 -3.00 -10.58 -39.69
CA TRP A 237 -4.34 -11.15 -39.64
C TRP A 237 -5.44 -10.15 -40.01
N ILE A 238 -5.44 -8.98 -39.38
CA ILE A 238 -6.56 -8.01 -39.46
C ILE A 238 -6.35 -7.02 -40.61
N VAL A 239 -5.13 -6.49 -40.78
CA VAL A 239 -4.87 -5.39 -41.74
C VAL A 239 -4.55 -5.92 -43.14
N LEU A 240 -3.70 -6.95 -43.24
CA LEU A 240 -3.32 -7.51 -44.55
C LEU A 240 -4.27 -8.60 -45.01
N GLY A 241 -5.10 -9.19 -44.15
CA GLY A 241 -5.97 -10.32 -44.48
C GLY A 241 -5.20 -11.53 -45.03
N SER A 242 -3.92 -11.64 -44.70
CA SER A 242 -2.98 -12.64 -45.20
C SER A 242 -2.67 -13.70 -44.15
N ASP A 243 -2.11 -14.84 -44.58
CA ASP A 243 -1.66 -15.88 -43.65
C ASP A 243 -0.59 -15.35 -42.71
N ILE A 244 -0.76 -15.74 -41.43
CA ILE A 244 0.20 -15.38 -40.37
C ILE A 244 1.45 -16.24 -40.57
N PRO A 245 2.67 -15.64 -40.71
CA PRO A 245 3.88 -16.43 -40.74
C PRO A 245 4.05 -17.26 -39.49
N SER A 246 4.10 -18.59 -39.63
CA SER A 246 4.12 -19.54 -38.49
C SER A 246 5.23 -19.24 -37.51
N ILE A 247 6.41 -18.78 -37.96
CA ILE A 247 7.52 -18.40 -37.09
C ILE A 247 7.18 -17.19 -36.19
N ASN A 248 6.39 -16.22 -36.70
CA ASN A 248 5.96 -15.07 -35.90
C ASN A 248 4.99 -15.49 -34.79
N ALA A 249 4.05 -16.40 -35.09
CA ALA A 249 3.11 -16.94 -34.11
C ALA A 249 3.85 -17.75 -33.03
N LEU A 250 4.76 -18.63 -33.42
CA LEU A 250 5.60 -19.40 -32.48
C LEU A 250 6.47 -18.50 -31.60
N ALA A 251 7.12 -17.49 -32.18
CA ALA A 251 7.94 -16.54 -31.44
C ALA A 251 7.11 -15.70 -30.45
N ALA A 252 5.88 -15.31 -30.84
CA ALA A 252 4.97 -14.58 -29.96
C ALA A 252 4.53 -15.44 -28.76
N MET A 253 4.16 -16.71 -29.01
CA MET A 253 3.81 -17.66 -27.97
C MET A 253 4.98 -17.93 -27.03
N PHE A 254 6.17 -18.20 -27.57
CA PHE A 254 7.38 -18.42 -26.78
C PHE A 254 7.70 -17.22 -25.88
N SER A 255 7.65 -16.01 -26.44
CA SER A 255 7.92 -14.78 -25.69
C SER A 255 6.88 -14.58 -24.57
N PHE A 256 5.60 -14.82 -24.86
CA PHE A 256 4.53 -14.74 -23.86
C PHE A 256 4.71 -15.74 -22.71
N MET A 257 4.99 -17.00 -23.05
CA MET A 257 5.24 -18.04 -22.03
C MET A 257 6.47 -17.72 -21.19
N SER A 258 7.57 -17.29 -21.83
CA SER A 258 8.81 -16.90 -21.14
C SER A 258 8.58 -15.69 -20.22
N SER A 259 7.89 -14.65 -20.70
CA SER A 259 7.55 -13.48 -19.89
C SER A 259 6.74 -13.87 -18.66
N SER A 260 5.70 -14.69 -18.87
CA SER A 260 4.84 -15.16 -17.77
C SER A 260 5.62 -15.98 -16.75
N LEU A 261 6.45 -16.91 -17.23
CA LEU A 261 7.26 -17.79 -16.38
C LEU A 261 8.26 -17.01 -15.53
N PHE A 262 9.05 -16.13 -16.17
CA PHE A 262 10.03 -15.30 -15.44
C PHE A 262 9.35 -14.36 -14.44
N THR A 263 8.21 -13.77 -14.79
CA THR A 263 7.46 -12.90 -13.86
C THR A 263 6.92 -13.67 -12.67
N LEU A 264 6.36 -14.87 -12.88
CA LEU A 264 5.86 -15.72 -11.79
C LEU A 264 6.98 -16.19 -10.87
N PHE A 265 8.13 -16.58 -11.41
CA PHE A 265 9.30 -16.91 -10.59
C PHE A 265 9.81 -15.70 -9.80
N ALA A 266 9.89 -14.52 -10.41
CA ALA A 266 10.27 -13.30 -9.71
C ALA A 266 9.34 -13.02 -8.53
N MET A 267 8.01 -13.13 -8.74
CA MET A 267 7.01 -12.96 -7.68
C MET A 267 7.18 -14.03 -6.58
N TRP A 268 7.43 -15.27 -6.95
CA TRP A 268 7.65 -16.35 -5.96
C TRP A 268 8.89 -16.09 -5.11
N PHE A 269 10.03 -15.74 -5.73
CA PHE A 269 11.23 -15.37 -4.99
C PHE A 269 11.00 -14.14 -4.09
N ASP A 270 10.23 -13.15 -4.56
CA ASP A 270 9.87 -12.00 -3.73
C ASP A 270 9.02 -12.40 -2.52
N MET A 271 8.06 -13.32 -2.71
CA MET A 271 7.27 -13.88 -1.61
C MET A 271 8.13 -14.60 -0.59
N GLU A 272 9.06 -15.45 -1.03
CA GLU A 272 9.91 -16.21 -0.14
C GLU A 272 10.91 -15.32 0.60
N ALA A 273 11.53 -14.34 -0.08
CA ALA A 273 12.44 -13.38 0.53
C ALA A 273 11.78 -12.50 1.61
N ASN A 274 10.47 -12.29 1.54
CA ASN A 274 9.72 -11.48 2.50
C ASN A 274 8.91 -12.31 3.51
N LYS A 275 9.02 -13.63 3.49
CA LYS A 275 8.22 -14.53 4.33
C LYS A 275 8.41 -14.30 5.84
N ALA A 276 9.63 -13.96 6.24
CA ALA A 276 9.99 -13.67 7.63
C ALA A 276 9.45 -12.32 8.13
N LEU A 277 8.89 -11.49 7.26
CA LEU A 277 8.34 -10.17 7.60
C LEU A 277 6.82 -10.20 7.89
N LYS A 278 6.26 -11.40 8.07
CA LYS A 278 4.87 -11.63 8.42
C LYS A 278 4.65 -11.59 9.93
#